data_34cc96e3f54fca931abaed58747a76f4
#
_entry.id   34cc96e3f54fca931abaed58747a76f4
#
_cell.length_a   1.000
_cell.length_b   1.000
_cell.length_c   1.000
_cell.angle_alpha   90.00
_cell.angle_beta   90.00
_cell.angle_gamma   90.00
#
_symmetry.space_group_name_H-M   'P 1'
#
loop_
_entity.id
_entity.type
_entity.pdbx_description
1 polymer ?
#
loop_
_entity_poly.entity_id
_entity_poly.type
_entity_poly.pdbx_seq_one_letter_code
_entity_poly.pdbx_strand_id
1 'polypeptide(L)'
;NTEIINELSVLHTQGVELVEPADLSGSLRGRHNLYNHLELTIRNAEESVTLMTTAQGFIRKVEGLKPTFEKLKKRGVKIRIAAPITKEAAAALKEIQGVAEVRHTDNKARFCIVDGKEIIFMVLDDQEVHPTYDVGIWVNTPFFASALENLFELAWKSMKPASEIVKR
;
A
#
# COMPACT_ATOMS: atom_id res chain seq x y z
N ASN A 1 39.41 -9.93 -10.16
CA ASN A 1 39.50 -11.34 -10.29
C ASN A 1 38.68 -11.80 -11.50
N THR A 2 39.37 -12.41 -12.47
CA THR A 2 38.79 -12.80 -13.76
C THR A 2 37.67 -13.83 -13.63
N GLU A 3 37.76 -14.75 -12.67
CA GLU A 3 36.76 -15.80 -12.46
C GLU A 3 35.44 -15.23 -12.00
N ILE A 4 35.44 -14.25 -11.08
CA ILE A 4 34.25 -13.60 -10.59
C ILE A 4 33.56 -12.81 -11.71
N ILE A 5 34.35 -12.13 -12.54
CA ILE A 5 33.83 -11.37 -13.67
C ILE A 5 33.19 -12.31 -14.69
N ASN A 6 33.77 -13.46 -14.94
CA ASN A 6 33.23 -14.45 -15.86
C ASN A 6 31.93 -15.08 -15.34
N GLU A 7 31.84 -15.37 -14.03
CA GLU A 7 30.61 -15.88 -13.42
C GLU A 7 29.49 -14.88 -13.52
N LEU A 8 29.76 -13.61 -13.26
CA LEU A 8 28.75 -12.53 -13.37
C LEU A 8 28.31 -12.40 -14.82
N SER A 9 29.20 -12.47 -15.77
CA SER A 9 28.87 -12.41 -17.21
C SER A 9 27.99 -13.58 -17.65
N VAL A 10 28.28 -14.79 -17.17
CA VAL A 10 27.48 -15.99 -17.46
C VAL A 10 26.08 -15.85 -16.88
N LEU A 11 25.95 -15.41 -15.64
CA LEU A 11 24.65 -15.18 -15.00
C LEU A 11 23.83 -14.15 -15.76
N HIS A 12 24.45 -13.05 -16.19
CA HIS A 12 23.79 -12.03 -16.96
C HIS A 12 23.33 -12.55 -18.33
N THR A 13 24.17 -13.34 -19.00
CA THR A 13 23.87 -13.98 -20.28
C THR A 13 22.68 -14.95 -20.17
N GLN A 14 22.50 -15.56 -19.00
CA GLN A 14 21.37 -16.47 -18.73
C GLN A 14 20.09 -15.75 -18.36
N GLY A 15 20.05 -14.41 -18.41
CA GLY A 15 18.88 -13.62 -18.12
C GLY A 15 18.66 -13.32 -16.63
N VAL A 16 19.66 -13.54 -15.81
CA VAL A 16 19.61 -13.19 -14.40
C VAL A 16 20.05 -11.73 -14.25
N GLU A 17 19.13 -10.86 -13.90
CA GLU A 17 19.45 -9.47 -13.60
C GLU A 17 20.08 -9.35 -12.23
N LEU A 18 21.24 -8.70 -12.17
CA LEU A 18 21.86 -8.31 -10.92
C LEU A 18 21.38 -6.92 -10.56
N VAL A 19 20.49 -6.86 -9.58
CA VAL A 19 19.91 -5.60 -9.13
C VAL A 19 20.47 -5.28 -7.76
N GLU A 20 20.91 -4.02 -7.59
CA GLU A 20 21.34 -3.54 -6.29
C GLU A 20 20.17 -3.53 -5.30
N PRO A 21 20.36 -4.01 -4.05
CA PRO A 21 19.28 -3.99 -3.06
C PRO A 21 18.68 -2.60 -2.85
N ALA A 22 19.45 -1.53 -2.97
CA ALA A 22 18.99 -0.17 -2.83
C ALA A 22 18.00 0.24 -3.93
N ASP A 23 18.03 -0.41 -5.09
CA ASP A 23 17.09 -0.17 -6.19
C ASP A 23 15.79 -0.95 -6.00
N LEU A 24 15.76 -1.93 -5.10
CA LEU A 24 14.62 -2.76 -4.81
C LEU A 24 13.89 -2.36 -3.53
N SER A 25 14.57 -1.67 -2.62
CA SER A 25 14.00 -1.34 -1.32
C SER A 25 14.60 -0.08 -0.73
N GLY A 26 13.84 0.54 0.18
CA GLY A 26 14.30 1.70 0.91
C GLY A 26 13.51 1.88 2.19
N SER A 27 14.12 2.51 3.19
CA SER A 27 13.44 2.89 4.41
C SER A 27 13.07 4.37 4.39
N LEU A 28 11.89 4.66 4.92
CA LEU A 28 11.32 6.01 4.97
C LEU A 28 11.06 6.37 6.42
N ARG A 29 11.52 7.53 6.84
CA ARG A 29 11.34 8.02 8.21
C ARG A 29 10.51 9.28 8.23
N GLY A 30 9.60 9.35 9.20
CA GLY A 30 8.69 10.46 9.39
C GLY A 30 7.44 10.30 8.54
N ARG A 31 6.29 10.57 9.16
CA ARG A 31 4.99 10.38 8.49
C ARG A 31 4.84 11.24 7.25
N HIS A 32 5.40 12.44 7.26
CA HIS A 32 5.36 13.33 6.11
C HIS A 32 6.08 12.71 4.91
N ASN A 33 7.29 12.19 5.11
CA ASN A 33 8.05 11.52 4.06
C ASN A 33 7.36 10.25 3.58
N LEU A 34 6.78 9.48 4.51
CA LEU A 34 6.00 8.29 4.19
C LEU A 34 4.83 8.62 3.27
N TYR A 35 4.07 9.67 3.58
CA TYR A 35 2.92 10.07 2.77
C TYR A 35 3.33 10.61 1.40
N ASN A 36 4.43 11.34 1.33
CA ASN A 36 4.93 11.84 0.04
C ASN A 36 5.30 10.67 -0.88
N HIS A 37 5.99 9.69 -0.34
CA HIS A 37 6.39 8.51 -1.12
C HIS A 37 5.18 7.64 -1.48
N LEU A 38 4.27 7.47 -0.53
CA LEU A 38 3.03 6.72 -0.74
C LEU A 38 2.19 7.37 -1.84
N GLU A 39 2.01 8.68 -1.80
CA GLU A 39 1.27 9.40 -2.85
C GLU A 39 1.94 9.24 -4.22
N LEU A 40 3.25 9.39 -4.29
CA LEU A 40 3.98 9.22 -5.55
C LEU A 40 3.79 7.82 -6.13
N THR A 41 3.91 6.80 -5.30
CA THR A 41 3.75 5.40 -5.72
C THR A 41 2.31 5.12 -6.17
N ILE A 42 1.33 5.57 -5.40
CA ILE A 42 -0.09 5.40 -5.73
C ILE A 42 -0.45 6.14 -7.01
N ARG A 43 0.03 7.38 -7.17
CA ARG A 43 -0.25 8.20 -8.36
C ARG A 43 0.19 7.52 -9.65
N ASN A 44 1.25 6.72 -9.59
CA ASN A 44 1.79 6.00 -10.75
C ASN A 44 1.13 4.63 -10.98
N ALA A 45 0.11 4.26 -10.20
CA ALA A 45 -0.60 3.01 -10.38
C ALA A 45 -1.29 2.93 -11.74
N GLU A 46 -1.22 1.75 -12.36
CA GLU A 46 -1.82 1.49 -13.67
C GLU A 46 -2.96 0.48 -13.59
N GLU A 47 -2.94 -0.43 -12.61
CA GLU A 47 -3.92 -1.52 -12.50
C GLU A 47 -4.71 -1.50 -11.20
N SER A 48 -4.01 -1.44 -10.06
CA SER A 48 -4.68 -1.59 -8.77
C SER A 48 -3.91 -0.94 -7.62
N VAL A 49 -4.67 -0.54 -6.60
CA VAL A 49 -4.16 -0.11 -5.31
C VAL A 49 -4.89 -0.92 -4.25
N THR A 50 -4.15 -1.62 -3.41
CA THR A 50 -4.66 -2.37 -2.27
C THR A 50 -4.08 -1.78 -1.00
N LEU A 51 -4.94 -1.31 -0.11
CA LEU A 51 -4.55 -0.59 1.08
C LEU A 51 -5.17 -1.23 2.33
N MET A 52 -4.34 -1.56 3.32
CA MET A 52 -4.79 -1.89 4.65
C MET A 52 -4.21 -0.87 5.62
N THR A 53 -5.05 -0.32 6.50
CA THR A 53 -4.63 0.74 7.39
C THR A 53 -5.42 0.72 8.70
N THR A 54 -5.05 1.59 9.62
CA THR A 54 -5.75 1.80 10.88
C THR A 54 -6.95 2.74 10.69
N ALA A 55 -7.79 2.87 11.72
CA ALA A 55 -8.94 3.77 11.67
C ALA A 55 -8.50 5.22 11.40
N GLN A 56 -7.50 5.71 12.12
CA GLN A 56 -6.98 7.06 11.92
C GLN A 56 -6.23 7.19 10.60
N GLY A 57 -5.49 6.14 10.22
CA GLY A 57 -4.80 6.09 8.94
C GLY A 57 -5.73 6.18 7.74
N PHE A 58 -6.91 5.57 7.85
CA PHE A 58 -7.95 5.67 6.82
C PHE A 58 -8.41 7.12 6.63
N ILE A 59 -8.72 7.79 7.73
CA ILE A 59 -9.17 9.20 7.69
C ILE A 59 -8.08 10.09 7.07
N ARG A 60 -6.83 9.94 7.53
CA ARG A 60 -5.70 10.73 7.00
C ARG A 60 -5.51 10.51 5.50
N LYS A 61 -5.62 9.25 5.05
CA LYS A 61 -5.39 8.91 3.64
C LYS A 61 -6.50 9.43 2.75
N VAL A 62 -7.75 9.38 3.20
CA VAL A 62 -8.86 9.97 2.44
C VAL A 62 -8.67 11.48 2.32
N GLU A 63 -8.35 12.16 3.43
CA GLU A 63 -8.12 13.61 3.42
C GLU A 63 -6.97 14.01 2.50
N GLY A 64 -5.87 13.27 2.53
CA GLY A 64 -4.66 13.60 1.78
C GLY A 64 -4.60 13.08 0.36
N LEU A 65 -5.27 11.97 0.06
CA LEU A 65 -5.11 11.26 -1.22
C LEU A 65 -6.38 11.23 -2.07
N LYS A 66 -7.47 11.80 -1.62
CA LYS A 66 -8.74 11.78 -2.37
C LYS A 66 -8.58 12.23 -3.83
N PRO A 67 -7.93 13.37 -4.14
CA PRO A 67 -7.76 13.78 -5.53
C PRO A 67 -6.99 12.77 -6.37
N THR A 68 -5.98 12.14 -5.78
CA THR A 68 -5.18 11.10 -6.44
C THR A 68 -6.05 9.88 -6.72
N PHE A 69 -6.83 9.42 -5.76
CA PHE A 69 -7.74 8.29 -5.93
C PHE A 69 -8.79 8.57 -7.01
N GLU A 70 -9.33 9.78 -7.06
CA GLU A 70 -10.32 10.16 -8.09
C GLU A 70 -9.72 10.07 -9.49
N LYS A 71 -8.49 10.55 -9.67
CA LYS A 71 -7.79 10.46 -10.95
C LYS A 71 -7.53 9.02 -11.36
N LEU A 72 -7.13 8.18 -10.41
CA LEU A 72 -6.91 6.75 -10.65
C LEU A 72 -8.20 6.05 -11.06
N LYS A 73 -9.30 6.36 -10.38
CA LYS A 73 -10.61 5.79 -10.72
C LYS A 73 -11.01 6.13 -12.15
N LYS A 74 -10.79 7.35 -12.59
CA LYS A 74 -11.07 7.78 -13.96
C LYS A 74 -10.23 7.02 -14.98
N ARG A 75 -9.03 6.59 -14.61
CA ARG A 75 -8.15 5.79 -15.49
C ARG A 75 -8.44 4.29 -15.42
N GLY A 76 -9.45 3.88 -14.65
CA GLY A 76 -9.82 2.48 -14.53
C GLY A 76 -9.02 1.69 -13.50
N VAL A 77 -8.25 2.34 -12.65
CA VAL A 77 -7.50 1.67 -11.58
C VAL A 77 -8.47 1.22 -10.49
N LYS A 78 -8.36 -0.04 -10.07
CA LYS A 78 -9.17 -0.61 -9.00
C LYS A 78 -8.54 -0.28 -7.65
N ILE A 79 -9.33 0.34 -6.76
CA ILE A 79 -8.85 0.76 -5.44
C ILE A 79 -9.65 0.04 -4.36
N ARG A 80 -8.96 -0.68 -3.48
CA ARG A 80 -9.55 -1.40 -2.36
C ARG A 80 -8.87 -0.95 -1.07
N ILE A 81 -9.68 -0.66 -0.04
CA ILE A 81 -9.20 -0.21 1.27
C ILE A 81 -9.84 -1.07 2.36
N ALA A 82 -9.03 -1.63 3.23
CA ALA A 82 -9.47 -2.34 4.43
C ALA A 82 -8.99 -1.59 5.67
N ALA A 83 -9.91 -1.29 6.58
CA ALA A 83 -9.61 -0.56 7.81
C ALA A 83 -10.69 -0.82 8.87
N PRO A 84 -10.38 -0.63 10.16
CA PRO A 84 -11.42 -0.56 11.17
C PRO A 84 -12.29 0.67 10.92
N ILE A 85 -13.56 0.45 10.67
CA ILE A 85 -14.50 1.54 10.36
C ILE A 85 -15.20 1.94 11.64
N THR A 86 -14.91 3.15 12.10
CA THR A 86 -15.45 3.75 13.31
C THR A 86 -16.47 4.84 12.94
N LYS A 87 -17.15 5.38 13.94
CA LYS A 87 -18.09 6.49 13.72
C LYS A 87 -17.37 7.72 13.17
N GLU A 88 -16.15 7.96 13.62
CA GLU A 88 -15.32 9.08 13.16
C GLU A 88 -14.96 8.96 11.67
N ALA A 89 -14.95 7.74 11.15
CA ALA A 89 -14.62 7.48 9.74
C ALA A 89 -15.81 7.73 8.80
N ALA A 90 -17.01 7.96 9.31
CA ALA A 90 -18.21 8.06 8.48
C ALA A 90 -18.13 9.16 7.41
N ALA A 91 -17.61 10.32 7.77
CA ALA A 91 -17.45 11.44 6.82
C ALA A 91 -16.44 11.10 5.72
N ALA A 92 -15.30 10.53 6.11
CA ALA A 92 -14.27 10.08 5.15
C ALA A 92 -14.81 9.00 4.21
N LEU A 93 -15.60 8.08 4.75
CA LEU A 93 -16.23 7.02 3.95
C LEU A 93 -17.14 7.61 2.87
N LYS A 94 -17.96 8.61 3.23
CA LYS A 94 -18.82 9.29 2.25
C LYS A 94 -18.02 9.95 1.14
N GLU A 95 -16.91 10.58 1.48
CA GLU A 95 -16.08 11.28 0.50
C GLU A 95 -15.43 10.33 -0.50
N ILE A 96 -15.14 9.09 -0.11
CA ILE A 96 -14.44 8.12 -0.96
C ILE A 96 -15.41 7.14 -1.65
N GLN A 97 -16.69 7.19 -1.37
CA GLN A 97 -17.69 6.32 -2.00
C GLN A 97 -17.70 6.54 -3.52
N GLY A 98 -17.81 5.43 -4.26
CA GLY A 98 -17.75 5.46 -5.71
C GLY A 98 -16.35 5.59 -6.30
N VAL A 99 -15.36 5.87 -5.48
CA VAL A 99 -13.94 5.98 -5.89
C VAL A 99 -13.16 4.74 -5.49
N ALA A 100 -13.35 4.28 -4.26
CA ALA A 100 -12.70 3.09 -3.74
C ALA A 100 -13.72 2.17 -3.09
N GLU A 101 -13.47 0.86 -3.14
CA GLU A 101 -14.23 -0.11 -2.38
C GLU A 101 -13.62 -0.23 -0.99
N VAL A 102 -14.43 -0.01 0.03
CA VAL A 102 -13.95 -0.01 1.42
C VAL A 102 -14.66 -1.11 2.20
N ARG A 103 -13.89 -1.93 2.90
CA ARG A 103 -14.40 -2.98 3.78
C ARG A 103 -13.82 -2.85 5.17
N HIS A 104 -14.59 -3.31 6.15
CA HIS A 104 -14.20 -3.28 7.56
C HIS A 104 -13.31 -4.48 7.91
N THR A 105 -12.27 -4.24 8.67
CA THR A 105 -11.44 -5.28 9.28
C THR A 105 -11.03 -4.87 10.68
N ASP A 106 -10.93 -5.84 11.58
CA ASP A 106 -10.38 -5.63 12.92
C ASP A 106 -8.87 -5.90 12.98
N ASN A 107 -8.30 -6.44 11.90
CA ASN A 107 -6.87 -6.68 11.82
C ASN A 107 -6.11 -5.35 11.71
N LYS A 108 -5.07 -5.23 12.54
CA LYS A 108 -4.23 -4.04 12.54
C LYS A 108 -3.01 -4.28 11.66
N ALA A 109 -2.95 -3.58 10.56
CA ALA A 109 -1.80 -3.57 9.67
C ALA A 109 -1.78 -2.26 8.90
N ARG A 110 -0.62 -1.89 8.40
CA ARG A 110 -0.45 -0.66 7.65
C ARG A 110 0.42 -0.97 6.44
N PHE A 111 -0.21 -1.24 5.30
CA PHE A 111 0.52 -1.49 4.07
C PHE A 111 -0.30 -1.07 2.85
N CYS A 112 0.42 -0.86 1.76
CA CYS A 112 -0.14 -0.58 0.44
C CYS A 112 0.55 -1.45 -0.60
N ILE A 113 -0.22 -2.06 -1.47
CA ILE A 113 0.30 -2.81 -2.62
C ILE A 113 -0.16 -2.10 -3.88
N VAL A 114 0.77 -1.74 -4.74
CA VAL A 114 0.48 -1.08 -6.02
C VAL A 114 0.80 -2.00 -7.17
N ASP A 115 -0.20 -2.25 -8.02
CA ASP A 115 -0.10 -3.07 -9.24
C ASP A 115 0.41 -4.50 -8.99
N GLY A 116 0.27 -5.00 -7.75
CA GLY A 116 0.80 -6.31 -7.41
C GLY A 116 2.32 -6.40 -7.49
N LYS A 117 3.03 -5.29 -7.49
CA LYS A 117 4.49 -5.23 -7.71
C LYS A 117 5.25 -4.50 -6.62
N GLU A 118 4.72 -3.40 -6.13
CA GLU A 118 5.37 -2.58 -5.12
C GLU A 118 4.59 -2.63 -3.82
N ILE A 119 5.33 -2.68 -2.71
CA ILE A 119 4.76 -2.68 -1.36
C ILE A 119 5.37 -1.53 -0.58
N ILE A 120 4.53 -0.80 0.14
CA ILE A 120 4.97 0.11 1.19
C ILE A 120 4.29 -0.38 2.46
N PHE A 121 5.05 -0.69 3.50
CA PHE A 121 4.48 -1.05 4.78
C PHE A 121 5.10 -0.23 5.90
N MET A 122 4.26 0.07 6.89
CA MET A 122 4.68 0.80 8.08
C MET A 122 4.99 -0.21 9.17
N VAL A 123 6.12 0.01 9.84
CA VAL A 123 6.67 -0.95 10.79
C VAL A 123 6.00 -0.83 12.16
N LEU A 124 5.51 0.37 12.51
CA LEU A 124 4.99 0.68 13.83
C LEU A 124 3.48 0.99 13.79
N ASP A 125 2.82 0.79 14.94
CA ASP A 125 1.43 1.22 15.11
C ASP A 125 1.40 2.75 15.20
N ASP A 126 0.55 3.38 14.39
CA ASP A 126 0.44 4.84 14.34
C ASP A 126 -0.10 5.47 15.63
N GLN A 127 -0.76 4.69 16.47
CA GLN A 127 -1.24 5.15 17.78
C GLN A 127 -0.13 5.18 18.83
N GLU A 128 0.94 4.42 18.63
CA GLU A 128 2.03 4.27 19.58
C GLU A 128 3.27 5.06 19.21
N VAL A 129 3.30 5.66 18.02
CA VAL A 129 4.48 6.36 17.52
C VAL A 129 4.16 7.82 17.22
N HIS A 130 5.07 8.72 17.65
CA HIS A 130 4.99 10.12 17.22
C HIS A 130 5.21 10.20 15.71
N PRO A 131 4.46 11.06 14.98
CA PRO A 131 4.58 11.15 13.52
C PRO A 131 6.01 11.30 13.00
N THR A 132 6.85 12.03 13.72
CA THR A 132 8.26 12.24 13.33
C THR A 132 9.07 10.96 13.34
N TYR A 133 8.70 9.99 14.16
CA TYR A 133 9.40 8.70 14.31
C TYR A 133 8.74 7.54 13.59
N ASP A 134 7.68 7.80 12.82
CA ASP A 134 7.04 6.77 12.02
C ASP A 134 8.03 6.24 10.97
N VAL A 135 8.00 4.92 10.73
CA VAL A 135 8.94 4.26 9.82
C VAL A 135 8.18 3.39 8.84
N GLY A 136 8.53 3.52 7.58
CA GLY A 136 8.00 2.67 6.53
C GLY A 136 9.11 2.07 5.69
N ILE A 137 8.78 0.98 5.02
CA ILE A 137 9.67 0.29 4.10
C ILE A 137 8.98 0.23 2.74
N TRP A 138 9.69 0.64 1.71
CA TRP A 138 9.30 0.47 0.33
C TRP A 138 10.07 -0.69 -0.28
N VAL A 139 9.37 -1.58 -1.00
CA VAL A 139 10.00 -2.72 -1.69
C VAL A 139 9.36 -2.89 -3.05
N ASN A 140 10.19 -2.92 -4.08
CA ASN A 140 9.76 -3.34 -5.41
C ASN A 140 10.01 -4.84 -5.53
N THR A 141 8.93 -5.62 -5.43
CA THR A 141 9.02 -7.08 -5.39
C THR A 141 7.74 -7.69 -5.95
N PRO A 142 7.66 -7.91 -7.26
CA PRO A 142 6.50 -8.59 -7.84
C PRO A 142 6.23 -9.97 -7.23
N PHE A 143 7.29 -10.68 -6.87
CA PHE A 143 7.20 -12.00 -6.24
C PHE A 143 6.45 -11.95 -4.90
N PHE A 144 6.92 -11.13 -3.96
CA PHE A 144 6.30 -11.04 -2.63
C PHE A 144 5.00 -10.28 -2.66
N ALA A 145 4.91 -9.21 -3.47
CA ALA A 145 3.69 -8.42 -3.60
C ALA A 145 2.54 -9.28 -4.11
N SER A 146 2.78 -10.13 -5.10
CA SER A 146 1.78 -11.05 -5.62
C SER A 146 1.28 -12.02 -4.54
N ALA A 147 2.18 -12.56 -3.73
CA ALA A 147 1.81 -13.44 -2.62
C ALA A 147 0.97 -12.71 -1.56
N LEU A 148 1.38 -11.50 -1.19
CA LEU A 148 0.64 -10.70 -0.21
C LEU A 148 -0.75 -10.31 -0.76
N GLU A 149 -0.84 -9.98 -2.04
CA GLU A 149 -2.11 -9.69 -2.70
C GLU A 149 -3.06 -10.90 -2.63
N ASN A 150 -2.55 -12.10 -2.86
CA ASN A 150 -3.34 -13.33 -2.76
C ASN A 150 -3.84 -13.57 -1.34
N LEU A 151 -3.00 -13.34 -0.34
CA LEU A 151 -3.41 -13.44 1.07
C LEU A 151 -4.45 -12.39 1.43
N PHE A 152 -4.26 -11.18 0.95
CA PHE A 152 -5.25 -10.10 1.13
C PHE A 152 -6.59 -10.47 0.51
N GLU A 153 -6.58 -11.05 -0.69
CA GLU A 153 -7.80 -11.47 -1.39
C GLU A 153 -8.60 -12.48 -0.56
N LEU A 154 -7.92 -13.43 0.06
CA LEU A 154 -8.59 -14.40 0.95
C LEU A 154 -9.24 -13.72 2.15
N ALA A 155 -8.54 -12.78 2.77
CA ALA A 155 -9.08 -12.03 3.90
C ALA A 155 -10.22 -11.09 3.47
N TRP A 156 -10.09 -10.46 2.31
CA TRP A 156 -11.06 -9.51 1.76
C TRP A 156 -12.43 -10.12 1.59
N LYS A 157 -12.50 -11.38 1.17
CA LYS A 157 -13.77 -12.08 0.94
C LYS A 157 -14.64 -12.18 2.20
N SER A 158 -14.04 -12.22 3.37
CA SER A 158 -14.77 -12.31 4.64
C SER A 158 -15.04 -10.97 5.30
N MET A 159 -14.50 -9.88 4.76
CA MET A 159 -14.72 -8.54 5.31
C MET A 159 -16.07 -7.99 4.87
N LYS A 160 -16.76 -7.30 5.79
CA LYS A 160 -18.03 -6.66 5.50
C LYS A 160 -17.82 -5.31 4.81
N PRO A 161 -18.67 -4.94 3.85
CA PRO A 161 -18.65 -3.58 3.29
C PRO A 161 -18.73 -2.53 4.40
N ALA A 162 -17.92 -1.48 4.28
CA ALA A 162 -17.88 -0.41 5.29
C ALA A 162 -19.25 0.26 5.46
N SER A 163 -20.02 0.37 4.38
CA SER A 163 -21.36 0.95 4.41
C SER A 163 -22.33 0.22 5.35
N GLU A 164 -22.15 -1.07 5.55
CA GLU A 164 -22.97 -1.86 6.48
C GLU A 164 -22.64 -1.57 7.94
N ILE A 165 -21.39 -1.22 8.22
CA ILE A 165 -20.92 -0.92 9.59
C ILE A 165 -21.42 0.45 10.05
N VAL A 166 -21.41 1.43 9.17
CA VAL A 166 -21.75 2.82 9.49
C VAL A 166 -23.27 3.03 9.63
N LYS A 167 -24.09 2.17 9.03
CA LYS A 167 -25.56 2.24 9.14
C LYS A 167 -26.11 1.88 10.52
N ARG A 168 -25.27 1.37 11.39
CA ARG A 168 -25.61 1.05 12.76
C ARG A 168 -25.14 2.18 13.69
#